data_94089b9ab3b729cdc9c38a7e57e12f38
#
_entry.id   94089b9ab3b729cdc9c38a7e57e12f38
#
_cell.length_a   1.000
_cell.length_b   1.000
_cell.length_c   1.000
_cell.angle_alpha   90.00
_cell.angle_beta   90.00
_cell.angle_gamma   90.00
#
_symmetry.space_group_name_H-M   'P 1'
#
loop_
_entity.id
_entity.type
_entity.pdbx_description
1 polymer ?
#
loop_
_entity_poly.entity_id
_entity_poly.type
_entity_poly.pdbx_seq_one_letter_code
_entity_poly.pdbx_strand_id
1 'polypeptide(L)'
;MADMTVIGTGVIGSAVVRACADSGLEVSVWNRTPERSGRLAGRNVHVHEKAAAAIEDSPIVLFCLLNYEVTHRVLDEAAADLSGRLVVQNASGVPDDVPPLRARVEAAGGRYLEAAILNYPDAIGTEDCFTVYGGAAEDFKELAGVTEALSGKQVRLGSDPGYAKAYHVVSSAFYYAFVNGFLECSAIAESLGVPLNDFAESVPLYDPGFQNTIGVGLGLIARRDYTFEQAPLTSHLDVLNNLTGIAERAGIDQSYLGVMRERVLKAMEQGYRREHVAVLTEQFRSRRAAVHNR
;
A
#
# COMPACT_ATOMS: atom_id res chain seq x y z
N MET A 1 7.92 26.13 18.13
CA MET A 1 6.78 25.33 17.62
C MET A 1 7.21 24.78 16.28
N ALA A 2 7.24 23.49 16.12
CA ALA A 2 7.63 22.84 14.88
C ALA A 2 6.49 22.91 13.84
N ASP A 3 6.82 22.68 12.56
CA ASP A 3 5.85 22.61 11.48
C ASP A 3 5.04 21.32 11.55
N MET A 4 5.71 20.22 11.95
CA MET A 4 5.08 18.91 12.14
C MET A 4 5.75 18.09 13.24
N THR A 5 5.01 17.10 13.74
CA THR A 5 5.54 16.06 14.64
C THR A 5 5.43 14.69 13.98
N VAL A 6 6.47 13.87 14.15
CA VAL A 6 6.45 12.45 13.80
C VAL A 6 6.50 11.59 15.06
N ILE A 7 5.46 10.82 15.31
CA ILE A 7 5.36 9.85 16.39
C ILE A 7 5.70 8.47 15.84
N GLY A 8 6.84 7.94 16.26
CA GLY A 8 7.38 6.68 15.77
C GLY A 8 8.46 6.86 14.70
N THR A 9 9.71 6.63 15.11
CA THR A 9 10.90 6.72 14.24
C THR A 9 11.42 5.33 13.87
N GLY A 10 10.50 4.49 13.38
CA GLY A 10 10.83 3.27 12.66
C GLY A 10 11.44 3.59 11.30
N VAL A 11 11.51 2.60 10.40
CA VAL A 11 12.16 2.78 9.09
C VAL A 11 11.47 3.86 8.26
N ILE A 12 10.13 3.80 8.13
CA ILE A 12 9.32 4.79 7.41
C ILE A 12 9.35 6.16 8.13
N GLY A 13 9.06 6.19 9.44
CA GLY A 13 9.03 7.47 10.17
C GLY A 13 10.37 8.19 10.15
N SER A 14 11.48 7.47 10.21
CA SER A 14 12.82 8.07 10.09
C SER A 14 13.08 8.65 8.69
N ALA A 15 12.59 8.01 7.63
CA ALA A 15 12.72 8.52 6.27
C ALA A 15 11.88 9.80 6.08
N VAL A 16 10.64 9.80 6.60
CA VAL A 16 9.77 10.99 6.60
C VAL A 16 10.44 12.17 7.34
N VAL A 17 10.97 11.92 8.55
CA VAL A 17 11.68 12.96 9.31
C VAL A 17 12.83 13.57 8.52
N ARG A 18 13.66 12.74 7.88
CA ARG A 18 14.78 13.22 7.06
C ARG A 18 14.29 14.06 5.88
N ALA A 19 13.35 13.52 5.09
CA ALA A 19 12.83 14.23 3.92
C ALA A 19 12.26 15.62 4.31
N CYS A 20 11.48 15.68 5.39
CA CYS A 20 10.91 16.93 5.87
C CYS A 20 11.99 17.91 6.40
N ALA A 21 12.92 17.43 7.21
CA ALA A 21 13.99 18.27 7.75
C ALA A 21 14.96 18.76 6.66
N ASP A 22 15.27 17.93 5.66
CA ASP A 22 16.12 18.30 4.53
C ASP A 22 15.44 19.33 3.60
N SER A 23 14.11 19.32 3.53
CA SER A 23 13.34 20.36 2.83
C SER A 23 13.23 21.69 3.61
N GLY A 24 13.70 21.73 4.85
CA GLY A 24 13.73 22.91 5.71
C GLY A 24 12.58 23.02 6.70
N LEU A 25 11.70 22.01 6.82
CA LEU A 25 10.66 21.97 7.85
C LEU A 25 11.26 21.70 9.24
N GLU A 26 10.73 22.37 10.26
CA GLU A 26 11.04 22.07 11.66
C GLU A 26 10.20 20.86 12.11
N VAL A 27 10.86 19.76 12.46
CA VAL A 27 10.23 18.48 12.76
C VAL A 27 10.46 18.07 14.20
N SER A 28 9.38 17.98 14.99
CA SER A 28 9.41 17.35 16.30
C SER A 28 9.27 15.85 16.19
N VAL A 29 10.02 15.10 17.00
CA VAL A 29 10.01 13.64 16.97
C VAL A 29 9.92 13.05 18.36
N TRP A 30 9.19 11.93 18.44
CA TRP A 30 9.19 11.06 19.60
C TRP A 30 9.16 9.59 19.18
N ASN A 31 9.85 8.78 19.95
CA ASN A 31 9.78 7.32 19.81
C ASN A 31 9.91 6.66 21.19
N ARG A 32 9.16 5.55 21.41
CA ARG A 32 9.21 4.79 22.65
C ARG A 32 10.62 4.33 23.04
N THR A 33 11.48 4.08 22.06
CA THR A 33 12.90 3.79 22.23
C THR A 33 13.68 5.06 21.93
N PRO A 34 14.18 5.80 22.96
CA PRO A 34 14.76 7.14 22.78
C PRO A 34 15.99 7.16 21.85
N GLU A 35 16.77 6.07 21.83
CA GLU A 35 17.96 5.96 20.99
C GLU A 35 17.63 6.03 19.48
N ARG A 36 16.41 5.62 19.10
CA ARG A 36 15.96 5.70 17.69
C ARG A 36 15.70 7.14 17.28
N SER A 37 14.98 7.89 18.08
CA SER A 37 14.73 9.33 17.81
C SER A 37 16.01 10.15 17.98
N GLY A 38 16.87 9.82 18.97
CA GLY A 38 18.15 10.47 19.19
C GLY A 38 19.09 10.44 17.98
N ARG A 39 19.06 9.38 17.17
CA ARG A 39 19.84 9.26 15.92
C ARG A 39 19.40 10.26 14.82
N LEU A 40 18.22 10.84 14.96
CA LEU A 40 17.69 11.83 14.03
C LEU A 40 17.93 13.26 14.49
N ALA A 41 18.43 13.45 15.73
CA ALA A 41 18.75 14.76 16.25
C ALA A 41 19.70 15.51 15.31
N GLY A 42 19.37 16.74 14.96
CA GLY A 42 20.14 17.53 14.01
C GLY A 42 19.48 18.87 13.73
N ARG A 43 19.93 19.51 12.67
CA ARG A 43 19.29 20.73 12.19
C ARG A 43 17.85 20.43 11.80
N ASN A 44 16.91 21.26 12.25
CA ASN A 44 15.49 21.16 11.99
C ASN A 44 14.80 19.91 12.60
N VAL A 45 15.47 19.17 13.52
CA VAL A 45 14.86 18.02 14.20
C VAL A 45 14.95 18.15 15.71
N HIS A 46 13.80 18.22 16.37
CA HIS A 46 13.63 18.38 17.82
C HIS A 46 13.17 17.09 18.46
N VAL A 47 14.05 16.48 19.27
CA VAL A 47 13.75 15.20 19.93
C VAL A 47 13.10 15.46 21.28
N HIS A 48 11.94 14.86 21.52
CA HIS A 48 11.21 14.95 22.79
C HIS A 48 11.31 13.66 23.60
N GLU A 49 11.41 13.80 24.93
CA GLU A 49 11.41 12.68 25.86
C GLU A 49 10.01 12.11 26.09
N LYS A 50 8.97 12.96 25.95
CA LYS A 50 7.56 12.61 26.18
C LYS A 50 6.75 12.75 24.90
N ALA A 51 5.88 11.75 24.64
CA ALA A 51 4.98 11.80 23.48
C ALA A 51 4.05 13.03 23.51
N ALA A 52 3.52 13.39 24.68
CA ALA A 52 2.67 14.58 24.86
C ALA A 52 3.38 15.85 24.38
N ALA A 53 4.61 16.10 24.86
CA ALA A 53 5.36 17.29 24.50
C ALA A 53 5.64 17.35 22.97
N ALA A 54 5.90 16.21 22.33
CA ALA A 54 6.05 16.16 20.87
C ALA A 54 4.74 16.47 20.14
N ILE A 55 3.64 15.85 20.55
CA ILE A 55 2.29 16.04 19.96
C ILE A 55 1.87 17.52 20.07
N GLU A 56 2.12 18.14 21.21
CA GLU A 56 1.71 19.52 21.49
C GLU A 56 2.60 20.58 20.82
N ASP A 57 3.77 20.19 20.29
CA ASP A 57 4.72 21.13 19.69
C ASP A 57 4.41 21.52 18.24
N SER A 58 3.41 20.90 17.59
CA SER A 58 3.09 21.22 16.20
C SER A 58 1.61 21.13 15.87
N PRO A 59 1.15 21.81 14.79
CA PRO A 59 -0.23 21.70 14.32
C PRO A 59 -0.51 20.36 13.60
N ILE A 60 0.51 19.72 13.05
CA ILE A 60 0.41 18.47 12.28
C ILE A 60 1.13 17.36 13.03
N VAL A 61 0.43 16.25 13.32
CA VAL A 61 0.98 15.10 14.04
C VAL A 61 0.83 13.84 13.20
N LEU A 62 1.93 13.36 12.66
CA LEU A 62 2.00 12.12 11.87
C LEU A 62 2.36 10.94 12.76
N PHE A 63 1.47 9.95 12.84
CA PHE A 63 1.73 8.68 13.50
C PHE A 63 2.28 7.66 12.49
N CYS A 64 3.57 7.30 12.64
CA CYS A 64 4.25 6.25 11.88
C CYS A 64 4.54 5.04 12.79
N LEU A 65 3.49 4.39 13.27
CA LEU A 65 3.55 3.29 14.23
C LEU A 65 3.23 1.94 13.56
N LEU A 66 3.41 0.86 14.31
CA LEU A 66 3.21 -0.49 13.77
C LEU A 66 1.76 -0.74 13.32
N ASN A 67 0.79 -0.36 14.16
CA ASN A 67 -0.64 -0.56 13.92
C ASN A 67 -1.49 0.42 14.75
N TYR A 68 -2.79 0.37 14.57
CA TYR A 68 -3.76 1.24 15.26
C TYR A 68 -3.80 1.00 16.78
N GLU A 69 -3.63 -0.23 17.23
CA GLU A 69 -3.57 -0.54 18.67
C GLU A 69 -2.44 0.23 19.35
N VAL A 70 -1.27 0.27 18.70
CA VAL A 70 -0.13 1.05 19.22
C VAL A 70 -0.41 2.54 19.20
N THR A 71 -1.12 3.05 18.18
CA THR A 71 -1.53 4.47 18.14
C THR A 71 -2.49 4.80 19.29
N HIS A 72 -3.49 3.95 19.52
CA HIS A 72 -4.40 4.13 20.65
C HIS A 72 -3.67 4.16 22.00
N ARG A 73 -2.72 3.23 22.20
CA ARG A 73 -1.92 3.16 23.42
C ARG A 73 -1.06 4.41 23.61
N VAL A 74 -0.40 4.91 22.57
CA VAL A 74 0.38 6.14 22.65
C VAL A 74 -0.49 7.33 23.01
N LEU A 75 -1.68 7.43 22.43
CA LEU A 75 -2.64 8.50 22.76
C LEU A 75 -3.17 8.37 24.19
N ASP A 76 -3.35 7.15 24.75
CA ASP A 76 -3.73 6.93 26.15
C ASP A 76 -2.61 7.39 27.10
N GLU A 77 -1.39 6.94 26.83
CA GLU A 77 -0.23 7.23 27.68
C GLU A 77 0.19 8.70 27.62
N ALA A 78 0.09 9.32 26.45
CA ALA A 78 0.43 10.72 26.26
C ALA A 78 -0.56 11.66 26.93
N ALA A 79 -1.86 11.33 26.89
CA ALA A 79 -2.96 12.22 27.34
C ALA A 79 -2.80 13.67 26.79
N ALA A 80 -2.29 13.79 25.55
CA ALA A 80 -1.96 15.08 24.92
C ALA A 80 -3.22 15.81 24.46
N ASP A 81 -3.16 17.12 24.44
CA ASP A 81 -4.19 17.95 23.84
C ASP A 81 -4.13 17.87 22.31
N LEU A 82 -5.20 17.37 21.68
CA LEU A 82 -5.35 17.29 20.23
C LEU A 82 -6.14 18.47 19.64
N SER A 83 -6.61 19.40 20.49
CA SER A 83 -7.45 20.52 20.04
C SER A 83 -6.81 21.30 18.90
N GLY A 84 -7.51 21.36 17.77
CA GLY A 84 -7.07 22.06 16.55
C GLY A 84 -5.93 21.39 15.77
N ARG A 85 -5.37 20.28 16.25
CA ARG A 85 -4.29 19.55 15.55
C ARG A 85 -4.83 18.66 14.46
N LEU A 86 -4.07 18.55 13.39
CA LEU A 86 -4.30 17.59 12.33
C LEU A 86 -3.51 16.30 12.62
N VAL A 87 -4.22 15.25 12.96
CA VAL A 87 -3.65 13.91 13.13
C VAL A 87 -3.64 13.20 11.78
N VAL A 88 -2.47 12.79 11.33
CA VAL A 88 -2.26 12.01 10.13
C VAL A 88 -1.85 10.60 10.54
N GLN A 89 -2.66 9.59 10.24
CA GLN A 89 -2.38 8.21 10.59
C GLN A 89 -1.73 7.48 9.43
N ASN A 90 -0.53 6.96 9.63
CA ASN A 90 0.20 6.13 8.69
C ASN A 90 0.69 4.86 9.40
N ALA A 91 -0.19 3.91 9.60
CA ALA A 91 0.12 2.61 10.21
C ALA A 91 -0.51 1.47 9.42
N SER A 92 0.02 0.25 9.59
CA SER A 92 -0.62 -0.95 9.05
C SER A 92 -1.96 -1.20 9.74
N GLY A 93 -2.95 -1.66 8.99
CA GLY A 93 -4.29 -1.95 9.49
C GLY A 93 -5.29 -2.20 8.38
N VAL A 94 -6.56 -2.32 8.75
CA VAL A 94 -7.68 -2.56 7.84
C VAL A 94 -8.68 -1.38 7.90
N PRO A 95 -9.60 -1.25 6.92
CA PRO A 95 -10.58 -0.16 6.93
C PRO A 95 -11.39 -0.02 8.21
N ASP A 96 -11.69 -1.13 8.88
CA ASP A 96 -12.47 -1.15 10.12
C ASP A 96 -11.73 -0.54 11.32
N ASP A 97 -10.42 -0.40 11.26
CA ASP A 97 -9.61 0.25 12.30
C ASP A 97 -9.73 1.79 12.25
N VAL A 98 -10.12 2.35 11.11
CA VAL A 98 -10.14 3.81 10.88
C VAL A 98 -11.23 4.52 11.69
N PRO A 99 -12.51 4.07 11.69
CA PRO A 99 -13.58 4.80 12.37
C PRO A 99 -13.36 4.98 13.89
N PRO A 100 -12.90 3.96 14.65
CA PRO A 100 -12.66 4.12 16.08
C PRO A 100 -11.57 5.16 16.40
N LEU A 101 -10.46 5.16 15.62
CA LEU A 101 -9.38 6.10 15.85
C LEU A 101 -9.78 7.52 15.44
N ARG A 102 -10.46 7.66 14.30
CA ARG A 102 -11.00 8.95 13.85
C ARG A 102 -11.94 9.55 14.91
N ALA A 103 -12.92 8.78 15.38
CA ALA A 103 -13.87 9.24 16.38
C ALA A 103 -13.16 9.69 17.67
N ARG A 104 -12.13 8.97 18.09
CA ARG A 104 -11.31 9.34 19.24
C ARG A 104 -10.60 10.68 19.05
N VAL A 105 -9.94 10.89 17.91
CA VAL A 105 -9.24 12.14 17.58
C VAL A 105 -10.21 13.32 17.55
N GLU A 106 -11.35 13.15 16.87
CA GLU A 106 -12.40 14.17 16.77
C GLU A 106 -13.02 14.50 18.14
N ALA A 107 -13.25 13.51 19.00
CA ALA A 107 -13.74 13.73 20.37
C ALA A 107 -12.73 14.48 21.25
N ALA A 108 -11.43 14.40 20.95
CA ALA A 108 -10.38 15.18 21.58
C ALA A 108 -10.13 16.55 20.90
N GLY A 109 -11.01 16.98 19.99
CA GLY A 109 -10.95 18.27 19.32
C GLY A 109 -9.95 18.33 18.16
N GLY A 110 -9.38 17.21 17.76
CA GLY A 110 -8.47 17.09 16.61
C GLY A 110 -9.20 16.89 15.29
N ARG A 111 -8.47 16.99 14.19
CA ARG A 111 -8.88 16.64 12.83
C ARG A 111 -8.13 15.39 12.38
N TYR A 112 -8.65 14.64 11.42
CA TYR A 112 -8.10 13.34 11.07
C TYR A 112 -7.93 13.17 9.56
N LEU A 113 -6.73 12.75 9.15
CA LEU A 113 -6.43 12.22 7.83
C LEU A 113 -5.85 10.80 7.96
N GLU A 114 -6.23 9.95 7.06
CA GLU A 114 -5.56 8.67 6.81
C GLU A 114 -4.53 8.84 5.72
N ALA A 115 -3.33 8.29 5.92
CA ALA A 115 -2.27 8.25 4.92
C ALA A 115 -1.77 6.82 4.73
N ALA A 116 -1.31 6.50 3.54
CA ALA A 116 -0.58 5.27 3.26
C ALA A 116 0.56 5.55 2.29
N ILE A 117 1.79 5.42 2.78
CA ILE A 117 3.00 5.44 1.96
C ILE A 117 3.14 4.05 1.34
N LEU A 118 3.17 3.98 0.01
CA LEU A 118 3.07 2.72 -0.76
C LEU A 118 4.43 2.24 -1.28
N ASN A 119 5.51 2.89 -0.88
CA ASN A 119 6.87 2.57 -1.29
C ASN A 119 7.75 2.14 -0.12
N TYR A 120 8.94 1.66 -0.47
CA TYR A 120 10.01 1.46 0.48
C TYR A 120 10.57 2.80 0.98
N PRO A 121 11.27 2.81 2.14
CA PRO A 121 11.73 4.04 2.78
C PRO A 121 12.69 4.89 1.94
N ASP A 122 13.45 4.27 1.05
CA ASP A 122 14.42 4.91 0.15
C ASP A 122 13.77 5.74 -0.96
N ALA A 123 12.51 5.47 -1.27
CA ALA A 123 11.74 6.30 -2.21
C ALA A 123 11.22 7.60 -1.57
N ILE A 124 11.16 7.70 -0.23
CA ILE A 124 10.61 8.89 0.46
C ILE A 124 11.56 10.08 0.26
N GLY A 125 11.02 11.19 -0.23
CA GLY A 125 11.79 12.38 -0.61
C GLY A 125 12.32 12.34 -2.05
N THR A 126 11.93 11.35 -2.85
CA THR A 126 12.27 11.23 -4.27
C THR A 126 11.03 11.28 -5.16
N GLU A 127 11.23 11.39 -6.49
CA GLU A 127 10.15 11.37 -7.47
C GLU A 127 9.36 10.04 -7.50
N ASP A 128 9.93 8.97 -6.99
CA ASP A 128 9.30 7.65 -6.92
C ASP A 128 8.35 7.51 -5.72
N CYS A 129 8.33 8.46 -4.79
CA CYS A 129 7.46 8.39 -3.63
C CYS A 129 5.98 8.42 -4.06
N PHE A 130 5.22 7.44 -3.57
CA PHE A 130 3.78 7.39 -3.81
C PHE A 130 3.03 7.24 -2.49
N THR A 131 2.26 8.28 -2.14
CA THR A 131 1.43 8.29 -0.93
C THR A 131 -0.02 8.62 -1.29
N VAL A 132 -0.94 7.91 -0.68
CA VAL A 132 -2.38 8.20 -0.81
C VAL A 132 -2.94 8.69 0.51
N TYR A 133 -3.94 9.58 0.42
CA TYR A 133 -4.59 10.20 1.57
C TYR A 133 -6.10 10.10 1.48
N GLY A 134 -6.77 9.96 2.63
CA GLY A 134 -8.22 10.04 2.78
C GLY A 134 -8.59 11.00 3.91
N GLY A 135 -9.60 11.83 3.68
CA GLY A 135 -10.10 12.83 4.62
C GLY A 135 -10.48 14.15 3.95
N ALA A 136 -10.69 15.22 4.74
CA ALA A 136 -11.14 16.50 4.22
C ALA A 136 -10.12 17.14 3.26
N ALA A 137 -10.61 17.91 2.29
CA ALA A 137 -9.74 18.54 1.30
C ALA A 137 -8.91 19.67 1.90
N GLU A 138 -9.47 20.37 2.85
CA GLU A 138 -8.84 21.45 3.59
C GLU A 138 -7.67 20.93 4.44
N ASP A 139 -7.87 19.79 5.13
CA ASP A 139 -6.84 19.13 5.91
C ASP A 139 -5.69 18.64 5.03
N PHE A 140 -6.00 18.09 3.85
CA PHE A 140 -4.97 17.68 2.89
C PHE A 140 -4.16 18.89 2.37
N LYS A 141 -4.79 20.05 2.15
CA LYS A 141 -4.09 21.26 1.74
C LYS A 141 -3.12 21.76 2.82
N GLU A 142 -3.47 21.58 4.10
CA GLU A 142 -2.59 21.94 5.21
C GLU A 142 -1.29 21.13 5.23
N LEU A 143 -1.30 19.94 4.63
CA LEU A 143 -0.09 19.11 4.46
C LEU A 143 0.82 19.56 3.32
N ALA A 144 0.57 20.67 2.63
CA ALA A 144 1.30 21.06 1.43
C ALA A 144 2.83 20.98 1.60
N GLY A 145 3.39 21.56 2.67
CA GLY A 145 4.83 21.49 2.95
C GLY A 145 5.33 20.05 3.16
N VAL A 146 4.55 19.24 3.85
CA VAL A 146 4.90 17.82 4.09
C VAL A 146 4.83 17.02 2.79
N THR A 147 3.76 17.17 2.00
CA THR A 147 3.62 16.44 0.72
C THR A 147 4.68 16.87 -0.29
N GLU A 148 5.11 18.13 -0.27
CA GLU A 148 6.19 18.64 -1.09
C GLU A 148 7.54 18.04 -0.67
N ALA A 149 7.81 17.94 0.63
CA ALA A 149 9.00 17.29 1.19
C ALA A 149 9.07 15.81 0.89
N LEU A 150 7.93 15.08 0.95
CA LEU A 150 7.88 13.65 0.57
C LEU A 150 8.10 13.43 -0.92
N SER A 151 7.86 14.48 -1.76
CA SER A 151 8.05 14.45 -3.21
C SER A 151 7.16 13.42 -3.93
N GLY A 152 7.45 13.14 -5.19
CA GLY A 152 6.76 12.12 -5.98
C GLY A 152 5.26 12.37 -6.13
N LYS A 153 4.46 11.31 -6.04
CA LYS A 153 3.02 11.36 -6.27
C LYS A 153 2.24 11.32 -4.97
N GLN A 154 1.64 12.44 -4.60
CA GLN A 154 0.84 12.62 -3.39
C GLN A 154 -0.63 12.80 -3.77
N VAL A 155 -1.50 11.82 -3.45
CA VAL A 155 -2.86 11.76 -4.01
C VAL A 155 -3.92 11.67 -2.91
N ARG A 156 -4.80 12.67 -2.83
CA ARG A 156 -6.00 12.56 -2.02
C ARG A 156 -7.10 11.79 -2.78
N LEU A 157 -7.54 10.66 -2.23
CA LEU A 157 -8.50 9.76 -2.86
C LEU A 157 -9.97 10.13 -2.58
N GLY A 158 -10.25 10.94 -1.56
CA GLY A 158 -11.61 11.34 -1.22
C GLY A 158 -11.77 11.81 0.22
N SER A 159 -13.00 12.12 0.62
CA SER A 159 -13.33 12.62 1.97
C SER A 159 -13.44 11.53 3.03
N ASP A 160 -13.58 10.27 2.64
CA ASP A 160 -13.60 9.15 3.56
C ASP A 160 -12.17 8.65 3.84
N PRO A 161 -11.67 8.75 5.08
CA PRO A 161 -10.37 8.22 5.44
C PRO A 161 -10.25 6.69 5.23
N GLY A 162 -11.33 5.95 5.44
CA GLY A 162 -11.37 4.51 5.25
C GLY A 162 -11.05 4.07 3.81
N TYR A 163 -11.32 4.94 2.82
CA TYR A 163 -11.01 4.65 1.43
C TYR A 163 -9.50 4.60 1.16
N ALA A 164 -8.70 5.48 1.78
CA ALA A 164 -7.23 5.42 1.65
C ALA A 164 -6.67 4.11 2.26
N LYS A 165 -7.24 3.67 3.39
CA LYS A 165 -6.87 2.39 4.00
C LYS A 165 -7.29 1.19 3.14
N ALA A 166 -8.48 1.21 2.57
CA ALA A 166 -8.93 0.18 1.63
C ALA A 166 -8.00 0.10 0.40
N TYR A 167 -7.62 1.26 -0.14
CA TYR A 167 -6.66 1.33 -1.25
C TYR A 167 -5.31 0.72 -0.87
N HIS A 168 -4.79 1.03 0.32
CA HIS A 168 -3.55 0.43 0.83
C HIS A 168 -3.64 -1.10 0.92
N VAL A 169 -4.74 -1.65 1.44
CA VAL A 169 -4.96 -3.11 1.52
C VAL A 169 -4.94 -3.74 0.12
N VAL A 170 -5.66 -3.14 -0.84
CA VAL A 170 -5.69 -3.64 -2.23
C VAL A 170 -4.30 -3.58 -2.88
N SER A 171 -3.59 -2.46 -2.71
CA SER A 171 -2.23 -2.29 -3.24
C SER A 171 -1.25 -3.30 -2.64
N SER A 172 -1.34 -3.54 -1.33
CA SER A 172 -0.52 -4.55 -0.64
C SER A 172 -0.82 -5.97 -1.13
N ALA A 173 -2.10 -6.31 -1.32
CA ALA A 173 -2.48 -7.61 -1.88
C ALA A 173 -1.91 -7.81 -3.29
N PHE A 174 -1.98 -6.78 -4.14
CA PHE A 174 -1.39 -6.81 -5.47
C PHE A 174 0.14 -6.96 -5.43
N TYR A 175 0.81 -6.21 -4.54
CA TYR A 175 2.25 -6.32 -4.34
C TYR A 175 2.68 -7.76 -3.95
N TYR A 176 2.00 -8.39 -3.01
CA TYR A 176 2.35 -9.78 -2.60
C TYR A 176 2.04 -10.80 -3.69
N ALA A 177 1.01 -10.60 -4.52
CA ALA A 177 0.78 -11.44 -5.69
C ALA A 177 1.93 -11.32 -6.71
N PHE A 178 2.41 -10.08 -6.95
CA PHE A 178 3.59 -9.82 -7.79
C PHE A 178 4.85 -10.49 -7.23
N VAL A 179 5.13 -10.30 -5.93
CA VAL A 179 6.33 -10.89 -5.27
C VAL A 179 6.30 -12.41 -5.39
N ASN A 180 5.16 -13.04 -5.13
CA ASN A 180 5.05 -14.49 -5.23
C ASN A 180 5.33 -14.98 -6.68
N GLY A 181 4.73 -14.33 -7.68
CA GLY A 181 4.97 -14.67 -9.09
C GLY A 181 6.44 -14.46 -9.48
N PHE A 182 7.05 -13.36 -9.04
CA PHE A 182 8.47 -13.09 -9.30
C PHE A 182 9.39 -14.18 -8.70
N LEU A 183 9.15 -14.60 -7.45
CA LEU A 183 9.97 -15.63 -6.80
C LEU A 183 9.84 -16.98 -7.49
N GLU A 184 8.63 -17.40 -7.86
CA GLU A 184 8.39 -18.66 -8.60
C GLU A 184 9.03 -18.62 -9.99
N CYS A 185 8.88 -17.50 -10.72
CA CYS A 185 9.53 -17.32 -12.02
C CYS A 185 11.06 -17.34 -11.93
N SER A 186 11.64 -16.78 -10.86
CA SER A 186 13.09 -16.84 -10.63
C SER A 186 13.58 -18.27 -10.46
N ALA A 187 12.87 -19.10 -9.68
CA ALA A 187 13.21 -20.52 -9.51
C ALA A 187 13.09 -21.31 -10.84
N ILE A 188 12.07 -21.01 -11.65
CA ILE A 188 11.92 -21.60 -12.98
C ILE A 188 13.08 -21.18 -13.89
N ALA A 189 13.47 -19.90 -13.89
CA ALA A 189 14.60 -19.40 -14.68
C ALA A 189 15.89 -20.13 -14.34
N GLU A 190 16.21 -20.27 -13.05
CA GLU A 190 17.37 -21.05 -12.59
C GLU A 190 17.32 -22.50 -13.07
N SER A 191 16.17 -23.17 -12.97
CA SER A 191 16.01 -24.56 -13.39
C SER A 191 16.21 -24.78 -14.89
N LEU A 192 15.94 -23.74 -15.68
CA LEU A 192 16.13 -23.74 -17.13
C LEU A 192 17.50 -23.22 -17.58
N GLY A 193 18.35 -22.80 -16.63
CA GLY A 193 19.66 -22.22 -16.92
C GLY A 193 19.60 -20.80 -17.50
N VAL A 194 18.49 -20.09 -17.29
CA VAL A 194 18.35 -18.67 -17.65
C VAL A 194 19.01 -17.83 -16.54
N PRO A 195 20.04 -17.02 -16.86
CA PRO A 195 20.67 -16.18 -15.85
C PRO A 195 19.65 -15.19 -15.23
N LEU A 196 19.66 -15.04 -13.90
CA LEU A 196 18.71 -14.15 -13.23
C LEU A 196 18.87 -12.68 -13.66
N ASN A 197 20.06 -12.25 -14.01
CA ASN A 197 20.29 -10.90 -14.54
C ASN A 197 19.56 -10.70 -15.88
N ASP A 198 19.65 -11.67 -16.80
CA ASP A 198 18.98 -11.59 -18.10
C ASP A 198 17.44 -11.57 -17.91
N PHE A 199 16.95 -12.36 -16.95
CA PHE A 199 15.54 -12.33 -16.58
C PHE A 199 15.15 -10.95 -16.00
N ALA A 200 15.93 -10.40 -15.06
CA ALA A 200 15.65 -9.10 -14.45
C ALA A 200 15.65 -7.96 -15.49
N GLU A 201 16.60 -7.95 -16.44
CA GLU A 201 16.65 -6.96 -17.51
C GLU A 201 15.46 -7.05 -18.47
N SER A 202 14.86 -8.23 -18.62
CA SER A 202 13.70 -8.42 -19.47
C SER A 202 12.37 -7.93 -18.85
N VAL A 203 12.25 -7.90 -17.50
CA VAL A 203 10.99 -7.59 -16.81
C VAL A 203 10.40 -6.24 -17.20
N PRO A 204 11.15 -5.12 -17.30
CA PRO A 204 10.61 -3.84 -17.72
C PRO A 204 10.08 -3.84 -19.15
N LEU A 205 10.55 -4.75 -20.01
CA LEU A 205 10.12 -4.85 -21.41
C LEU A 205 8.68 -5.37 -21.53
N TYR A 206 8.16 -6.04 -20.50
CA TYR A 206 6.78 -6.52 -20.46
C TYR A 206 5.78 -5.45 -19.97
N ASP A 207 6.25 -4.28 -19.50
CA ASP A 207 5.37 -3.26 -18.91
C ASP A 207 4.22 -2.84 -19.85
N PRO A 208 4.40 -2.58 -21.16
CA PRO A 208 3.29 -2.27 -22.05
C PRO A 208 2.22 -3.38 -22.11
N GLY A 209 2.64 -4.64 -22.06
CA GLY A 209 1.74 -5.79 -22.03
C GLY A 209 0.95 -5.89 -20.72
N PHE A 210 1.61 -5.64 -19.59
CA PHE A 210 0.97 -5.61 -18.28
C PHE A 210 -0.04 -4.47 -18.18
N GLN A 211 0.30 -3.27 -18.62
CA GLN A 211 -0.60 -2.11 -18.65
C GLN A 211 -1.82 -2.38 -19.53
N ASN A 212 -1.64 -2.98 -20.69
CA ASN A 212 -2.73 -3.39 -21.56
C ASN A 212 -3.65 -4.43 -20.89
N THR A 213 -3.06 -5.47 -20.28
CA THR A 213 -3.83 -6.52 -19.57
C THR A 213 -4.65 -5.92 -18.43
N ILE A 214 -4.07 -5.01 -17.64
CA ILE A 214 -4.77 -4.33 -16.54
C ILE A 214 -5.88 -3.45 -17.12
N GLY A 215 -5.60 -2.61 -18.11
CA GLY A 215 -6.57 -1.66 -18.68
C GLY A 215 -7.76 -2.38 -19.34
N VAL A 216 -7.50 -3.37 -20.18
CA VAL A 216 -8.54 -4.20 -20.80
C VAL A 216 -9.29 -4.99 -19.74
N GLY A 217 -8.57 -5.67 -18.84
CA GLY A 217 -9.17 -6.49 -17.79
C GLY A 217 -10.11 -5.70 -16.88
N LEU A 218 -9.72 -4.52 -16.42
CA LEU A 218 -10.57 -3.65 -15.60
C LEU A 218 -11.87 -3.26 -16.32
N GLY A 219 -11.79 -2.94 -17.61
CA GLY A 219 -12.97 -2.64 -18.41
C GLY A 219 -13.93 -3.83 -18.52
N LEU A 220 -13.42 -5.04 -18.75
CA LEU A 220 -14.21 -6.27 -18.82
C LEU A 220 -14.84 -6.61 -17.45
N ILE A 221 -14.08 -6.49 -16.37
CA ILE A 221 -14.55 -6.72 -15.00
C ILE A 221 -15.68 -5.76 -14.62
N ALA A 222 -15.54 -4.48 -14.97
CA ALA A 222 -16.55 -3.45 -14.67
C ALA A 222 -17.87 -3.69 -15.39
N ARG A 223 -17.81 -4.12 -16.66
CA ARG A 223 -19.00 -4.42 -17.47
C ARG A 223 -19.57 -5.84 -17.24
N ARG A 224 -18.80 -6.72 -16.59
CA ARG A 224 -19.10 -8.16 -16.51
C ARG A 224 -19.33 -8.83 -17.89
N ASP A 225 -18.68 -8.30 -18.89
CA ASP A 225 -18.63 -8.86 -20.23
C ASP A 225 -17.18 -9.20 -20.54
N TYR A 226 -16.89 -10.49 -20.62
CA TYR A 226 -15.52 -11.02 -20.76
C TYR A 226 -15.22 -11.46 -22.18
N THR A 227 -16.05 -11.08 -23.13
CA THR A 227 -15.86 -11.35 -24.57
C THR A 227 -14.58 -10.66 -25.05
N PHE A 228 -13.62 -11.43 -25.56
CA PHE A 228 -12.35 -10.94 -26.04
C PHE A 228 -11.70 -11.95 -26.98
N GLU A 229 -11.22 -11.49 -28.15
CA GLU A 229 -10.83 -12.39 -29.23
C GLU A 229 -9.33 -12.77 -29.22
N GLN A 230 -8.46 -12.04 -28.51
CA GLN A 230 -7.00 -12.20 -28.68
C GLN A 230 -6.39 -13.33 -27.86
N ALA A 231 -6.90 -13.63 -26.67
CA ALA A 231 -6.33 -14.63 -25.77
C ALA A 231 -7.43 -15.33 -24.95
N PRO A 232 -8.08 -16.36 -25.52
CA PRO A 232 -9.11 -17.14 -24.82
C PRO A 232 -8.50 -17.99 -23.70
N LEU A 233 -9.32 -18.40 -22.73
CA LEU A 233 -8.88 -19.27 -21.62
C LEU A 233 -8.21 -20.56 -22.06
N THR A 234 -8.59 -21.11 -23.24
CA THR A 234 -7.94 -22.29 -23.81
C THR A 234 -6.46 -22.07 -24.05
N SER A 235 -6.07 -20.91 -24.61
CA SER A 235 -4.65 -20.56 -24.82
C SER A 235 -3.90 -20.38 -23.51
N HIS A 236 -4.54 -19.78 -22.49
CA HIS A 236 -3.95 -19.68 -21.15
C HIS A 236 -3.74 -21.07 -20.52
N LEU A 237 -4.68 -22.00 -20.71
CA LEU A 237 -4.54 -23.35 -20.17
C LEU A 237 -3.34 -24.08 -20.79
N ASP A 238 -3.13 -23.96 -22.10
CA ASP A 238 -2.00 -24.59 -22.77
C ASP A 238 -0.65 -24.09 -22.23
N VAL A 239 -0.53 -22.76 -22.04
CA VAL A 239 0.67 -22.17 -21.43
C VAL A 239 0.85 -22.65 -20.00
N LEU A 240 -0.20 -22.64 -19.17
CA LEU A 240 -0.14 -23.08 -17.78
C LEU A 240 0.21 -24.58 -17.65
N ASN A 241 -0.27 -25.43 -18.54
CA ASN A 241 0.11 -26.85 -18.58
C ASN A 241 1.61 -27.01 -18.86
N ASN A 242 2.17 -26.23 -19.78
CA ASN A 242 3.60 -26.27 -20.07
C ASN A 242 4.43 -25.81 -18.87
N LEU A 243 4.04 -24.68 -18.23
CA LEU A 243 4.75 -24.13 -17.08
C LEU A 243 4.70 -25.07 -15.87
N THR A 244 3.51 -25.57 -15.52
CA THR A 244 3.38 -26.53 -14.42
C THR A 244 4.15 -27.84 -14.69
N GLY A 245 4.17 -28.31 -15.93
CA GLY A 245 4.95 -29.49 -16.30
C GLY A 245 6.48 -29.27 -16.21
N ILE A 246 6.97 -28.06 -16.47
CA ILE A 246 8.39 -27.70 -16.27
C ILE A 246 8.71 -27.67 -14.77
N ALA A 247 7.90 -26.97 -13.98
CA ALA A 247 8.10 -26.85 -12.53
C ALA A 247 8.07 -28.24 -11.84
N GLU A 248 7.14 -29.11 -12.23
CA GLU A 248 7.05 -30.49 -11.72
C GLU A 248 8.33 -31.27 -11.98
N ARG A 249 8.84 -31.25 -13.21
CA ARG A 249 10.09 -31.95 -13.56
C ARG A 249 11.32 -31.40 -12.85
N ALA A 250 11.30 -30.10 -12.54
CA ALA A 250 12.37 -29.45 -11.80
C ALA A 250 12.24 -29.59 -10.27
N GLY A 251 11.15 -30.18 -9.76
CA GLY A 251 10.88 -30.29 -8.33
C GLY A 251 10.58 -28.93 -7.66
N ILE A 252 10.11 -27.95 -8.45
CA ILE A 252 9.75 -26.61 -7.95
C ILE A 252 8.32 -26.66 -7.42
N ASP A 253 8.09 -26.01 -6.28
CA ASP A 253 6.73 -25.78 -5.77
C ASP A 253 5.95 -24.91 -6.75
N GLN A 254 4.81 -25.41 -7.23
CA GLN A 254 3.95 -24.74 -8.22
C GLN A 254 2.66 -24.21 -7.60
N SER A 255 2.70 -23.79 -6.33
CA SER A 255 1.51 -23.35 -5.61
C SER A 255 0.76 -22.24 -6.35
N TYR A 256 1.46 -21.29 -6.94
CA TYR A 256 0.83 -20.19 -7.67
C TYR A 256 0.36 -20.60 -9.07
N LEU A 257 1.23 -21.17 -9.89
CA LEU A 257 0.88 -21.61 -11.25
C LEU A 257 -0.16 -22.73 -11.24
N GLY A 258 -0.05 -23.67 -10.29
CA GLY A 258 -1.03 -24.74 -10.10
C GLY A 258 -2.41 -24.19 -9.75
N VAL A 259 -2.49 -23.24 -8.82
CA VAL A 259 -3.75 -22.58 -8.46
C VAL A 259 -4.35 -21.81 -9.65
N MET A 260 -3.52 -21.10 -10.42
CA MET A 260 -3.99 -20.41 -11.64
C MET A 260 -4.54 -21.39 -12.66
N ARG A 261 -3.87 -22.51 -12.88
CA ARG A 261 -4.33 -23.58 -13.78
C ARG A 261 -5.69 -24.15 -13.34
N GLU A 262 -5.84 -24.46 -12.06
CA GLU A 262 -7.11 -24.94 -11.50
C GLU A 262 -8.26 -23.94 -11.69
N ARG A 263 -8.00 -22.66 -11.49
CA ARG A 263 -9.00 -21.60 -11.72
C ARG A 263 -9.43 -21.52 -13.19
N VAL A 264 -8.48 -21.64 -14.12
CA VAL A 264 -8.80 -21.66 -15.55
C VAL A 264 -9.65 -22.88 -15.88
N LEU A 265 -9.28 -24.08 -15.41
CA LEU A 265 -10.08 -25.29 -15.62
C LEU A 265 -11.51 -25.15 -15.09
N LYS A 266 -11.65 -24.65 -13.87
CA LYS A 266 -12.96 -24.40 -13.25
C LYS A 266 -13.81 -23.37 -14.03
N ALA A 267 -13.22 -22.31 -14.55
CA ALA A 267 -13.93 -21.36 -15.40
C ALA A 267 -14.38 -22.02 -16.71
N MET A 268 -13.54 -22.87 -17.30
CA MET A 268 -13.89 -23.59 -18.52
C MET A 268 -15.03 -24.60 -18.31
N GLU A 269 -15.10 -25.25 -17.13
CA GLU A 269 -16.22 -26.12 -16.73
C GLU A 269 -17.53 -25.32 -16.56
N GLN A 270 -17.43 -24.04 -16.17
CA GLN A 270 -18.56 -23.10 -16.06
C GLN A 270 -19.02 -22.52 -17.42
N GLY A 271 -18.37 -22.92 -18.52
CA GLY A 271 -18.70 -22.49 -19.87
C GLY A 271 -17.83 -21.38 -20.44
N TYR A 272 -16.92 -20.79 -19.63
CA TYR A 272 -16.03 -19.71 -20.04
C TYR A 272 -14.78 -20.22 -20.75
N ARG A 273 -14.90 -20.73 -21.96
CA ARG A 273 -13.76 -21.30 -22.72
C ARG A 273 -13.06 -20.31 -23.64
N ARG A 274 -13.82 -19.34 -24.16
CA ARG A 274 -13.38 -18.36 -25.16
C ARG A 274 -13.19 -16.95 -24.60
N GLU A 275 -13.52 -16.77 -23.34
CA GLU A 275 -13.48 -15.50 -22.66
C GLU A 275 -12.06 -15.12 -22.23
N HIS A 276 -11.86 -13.84 -21.98
CA HIS A 276 -10.63 -13.28 -21.43
C HIS A 276 -10.38 -13.76 -20.01
N VAL A 277 -9.10 -13.90 -19.64
CA VAL A 277 -8.67 -14.36 -18.30
C VAL A 277 -9.26 -13.54 -17.14
N ALA A 278 -9.67 -12.31 -17.38
CA ALA A 278 -10.36 -11.47 -16.40
C ALA A 278 -11.66 -12.10 -15.85
N VAL A 279 -12.27 -13.06 -16.57
CA VAL A 279 -13.45 -13.82 -16.09
C VAL A 279 -13.18 -14.55 -14.78
N LEU A 280 -11.93 -14.90 -14.50
CA LEU A 280 -11.55 -15.55 -13.24
C LEU A 280 -11.91 -14.71 -12.02
N THR A 281 -12.10 -13.39 -12.18
CA THR A 281 -12.58 -12.49 -11.13
C THR A 281 -13.91 -12.95 -10.54
N GLU A 282 -14.77 -13.59 -11.32
CA GLU A 282 -16.05 -14.13 -10.83
C GLU A 282 -15.89 -15.20 -9.75
N GLN A 283 -14.76 -15.90 -9.73
CA GLN A 283 -14.46 -16.90 -8.70
C GLN A 283 -14.04 -16.26 -7.36
N PHE A 284 -13.58 -15.01 -7.36
CA PHE A 284 -13.17 -14.27 -6.17
C PHE A 284 -14.31 -13.46 -5.55
N ARG A 285 -15.38 -13.21 -6.30
CA ARG A 285 -16.52 -12.44 -5.81
C ARG A 285 -17.23 -13.18 -4.70
N SER A 286 -17.39 -12.52 -3.55
CA SER A 286 -18.17 -13.10 -2.45
C SER A 286 -19.64 -13.19 -2.83
N ARG A 287 -20.33 -14.26 -2.44
CA ARG A 287 -21.80 -14.40 -2.63
C ARG A 287 -22.61 -13.31 -1.94
N ARG A 288 -22.01 -12.56 -0.97
CA ARG A 288 -22.64 -11.42 -0.28
C ARG A 288 -22.75 -10.17 -1.17
N ALA A 289 -21.88 -9.99 -2.16
CA ALA A 289 -21.92 -8.82 -3.05
C ALA A 289 -23.14 -8.81 -4.00
N ALA A 290 -23.87 -9.91 -4.16
CA ALA A 290 -25.05 -10.01 -5.02
C ALA A 290 -26.31 -9.36 -4.40
N VAL A 291 -26.30 -8.97 -3.12
CA VAL A 291 -27.48 -8.45 -2.41
C VAL A 291 -27.57 -6.91 -2.45
N HIS A 292 -26.50 -6.21 -2.83
CA HIS A 292 -26.45 -4.73 -2.79
C HIS A 292 -26.69 -4.04 -4.15
N ASN A 293 -27.00 -4.80 -5.23
CA ASN A 293 -27.27 -4.28 -6.56
C ASN A 293 -28.68 -4.68 -7.04
N ARG A 294 -29.71 -4.59 -6.17
CA ARG A 294 -31.12 -4.62 -6.60
C ARG A 294 -31.83 -3.35 -6.16
#